data_23526f6c84b77c4fb748dc687d78d5db
#
_entry.id   23526f6c84b77c4fb748dc687d78d5db
#
_cell.length_a   1.000
_cell.length_b   1.000
_cell.length_c   1.000
_cell.angle_alpha   90.00
_cell.angle_beta   90.00
_cell.angle_gamma   90.00
#
_symmetry.space_group_name_H-M   'P 1'
#
loop_
_entity.id
_entity.type
_entity.pdbx_description
1 polymer ?
#
loop_
_entity_poly.entity_id
_entity_poly.type
_entity_poly.pdbx_seq_one_letter_code
_entity_poly.pdbx_strand_id
1 'polypeptide(L)'
;SLAPTCRCLASAVTKRTPDLGPLLVNHLGQLPSVTISFNLKPGVALGDAVSAVDKAARATLPATITTSFQGTAQAFQSSLKGLGILLLMAILIIYIVLGILYESFIHPLTILSGLPSAGLGALIALMLFRMDLTLYGFVGVIMLVGIVKKNAIMMIDFALEAERKEGKGPQEAIHQGCLVRFRPIMMTTMSAMMATLPIAVGFGTGAESRQPMGIAVVGGLLFSQLITLYLTPVVYVSLDQFQGFLR
;
A
#
# COMPACT_ATOMS: atom_id res chain seq x y z
N SER A 1 36.61 -19.52 39.07
CA SER A 1 36.76 -20.42 40.24
C SER A 1 37.13 -19.59 41.45
N LEU A 2 36.15 -19.32 42.31
CA LEU A 2 36.38 -18.67 43.61
C LEU A 2 37.19 -19.64 44.50
N ALA A 3 38.20 -19.10 45.14
CA ALA A 3 39.06 -19.83 46.05
C ALA A 3 38.24 -20.57 47.12
N PRO A 4 38.66 -21.76 47.56
CA PRO A 4 37.89 -22.61 48.49
C PRO A 4 37.56 -21.92 49.82
N THR A 5 38.33 -20.98 50.25
CA THR A 5 38.11 -20.17 51.46
C THR A 5 36.89 -19.23 51.36
N CYS A 6 36.61 -18.72 50.19
CA CYS A 6 35.41 -17.86 49.94
C CYS A 6 34.10 -18.63 49.96
N ARG A 7 34.13 -19.93 49.63
CA ARG A 7 32.95 -20.80 49.67
C ARG A 7 32.45 -21.11 51.08
N CYS A 8 33.39 -21.28 52.00
CA CYS A 8 33.05 -21.60 53.40
C CYS A 8 32.42 -20.39 54.13
N LEU A 9 32.89 -19.17 53.85
CA LEU A 9 32.32 -17.95 54.41
C LEU A 9 30.91 -17.66 53.88
N ALA A 10 30.69 -17.90 52.59
CA ALA A 10 29.36 -17.68 52.00
C ALA A 10 28.30 -18.66 52.55
N SER A 11 28.66 -19.93 52.82
CA SER A 11 27.75 -20.93 53.37
C SER A 11 27.39 -20.69 54.83
N ALA A 12 28.19 -19.96 55.58
CA ALA A 12 27.94 -19.60 56.98
C ALA A 12 26.90 -18.47 57.11
N VAL A 13 26.75 -17.63 56.09
CA VAL A 13 25.89 -16.43 56.11
C VAL A 13 24.67 -16.58 55.18
N THR A 14 24.69 -17.53 54.24
CA THR A 14 23.63 -17.68 53.23
C THR A 14 23.12 -19.12 53.12
N LYS A 15 21.83 -19.31 53.07
CA LYS A 15 21.20 -20.58 52.78
C LYS A 15 21.05 -20.75 51.24
N ARG A 16 21.73 -21.75 50.67
CA ARG A 16 21.59 -22.07 49.24
C ARG A 16 20.38 -22.96 49.05
N THR A 17 19.42 -22.45 48.32
CA THR A 17 18.31 -23.24 47.77
C THR A 17 18.54 -23.38 46.28
N PRO A 18 18.53 -24.60 45.70
CA PRO A 18 18.55 -24.78 44.25
C PRO A 18 17.19 -24.31 43.70
N ASP A 19 17.24 -23.36 42.80
CA ASP A 19 16.04 -22.85 42.09
C ASP A 19 16.33 -22.76 40.61
N LEU A 20 15.27 -22.77 39.78
CA LEU A 20 15.35 -22.66 38.34
C LEU A 20 15.59 -21.17 37.99
N GLY A 21 16.77 -20.87 37.49
CA GLY A 21 17.11 -19.56 36.97
C GLY A 21 17.16 -19.53 35.44
N PRO A 22 16.98 -18.38 34.80
CA PRO A 22 17.11 -18.27 33.37
C PRO A 22 18.54 -18.59 32.93
N LEU A 23 18.66 -19.43 31.89
CA LEU A 23 19.93 -19.82 31.28
C LEU A 23 20.65 -18.64 30.60
N LEU A 24 19.87 -17.69 30.10
CA LEU A 24 20.33 -16.52 29.37
C LEU A 24 19.47 -15.31 29.76
N VAL A 25 20.10 -14.21 30.10
CA VAL A 25 19.44 -12.93 30.32
C VAL A 25 19.76 -12.02 29.14
N ASN A 26 18.80 -11.87 28.25
CA ASN A 26 18.93 -10.97 27.11
C ASN A 26 18.66 -9.52 27.53
N HIS A 27 19.33 -8.59 26.86
CA HIS A 27 19.11 -7.16 27.06
C HIS A 27 18.73 -6.51 25.73
N LEU A 28 17.78 -5.62 25.79
CA LEU A 28 17.43 -4.72 24.67
C LEU A 28 17.77 -3.29 25.12
N GLY A 29 18.80 -2.71 24.50
CA GLY A 29 19.42 -1.51 25.05
C GLY A 29 20.06 -1.81 26.41
N GLN A 30 19.70 -1.09 27.46
CA GLN A 30 20.22 -1.28 28.82
C GLN A 30 19.22 -2.00 29.75
N LEU A 31 18.07 -2.45 29.20
CA LEU A 31 17.04 -3.10 29.99
C LEU A 31 17.02 -4.61 29.76
N PRO A 32 16.81 -5.43 30.80
CA PRO A 32 16.63 -6.86 30.63
C PRO A 32 15.36 -7.12 29.82
N SER A 33 15.44 -8.05 28.86
CA SER A 33 14.36 -8.34 27.93
C SER A 33 14.15 -9.83 27.74
N VAL A 34 12.90 -10.20 27.45
CA VAL A 34 12.52 -11.55 27.03
C VAL A 34 11.96 -11.47 25.62
N THR A 35 12.55 -12.23 24.70
CA THR A 35 12.09 -12.31 23.31
C THR A 35 11.13 -13.47 23.17
N ILE A 36 9.89 -13.17 22.78
CA ILE A 36 8.88 -14.16 22.45
C ILE A 36 8.76 -14.19 20.91
N SER A 37 9.15 -15.32 20.30
CA SER A 37 9.02 -15.53 18.87
C SER A 37 7.77 -16.33 18.56
N PHE A 38 7.09 -15.99 17.47
CA PHE A 38 5.91 -16.70 16.99
C PHE A 38 5.96 -16.83 15.46
N ASN A 39 5.38 -17.92 14.96
CA ASN A 39 5.18 -18.11 13.53
C ASN A 39 3.69 -18.00 13.21
N LEU A 40 3.38 -17.48 12.04
CA LEU A 40 2.01 -17.36 11.57
C LEU A 40 1.49 -18.69 11.04
N LYS A 41 0.24 -19.00 11.36
CA LYS A 41 -0.46 -20.11 10.72
C LYS A 41 -0.78 -19.69 9.27
N PRO A 42 -0.71 -20.62 8.29
CA PRO A 42 -1.14 -20.33 6.92
C PRO A 42 -2.54 -19.70 6.87
N GLY A 43 -2.68 -18.57 6.18
CA GLY A 43 -3.94 -17.86 6.06
C GLY A 43 -4.23 -16.82 7.16
N VAL A 44 -3.28 -16.51 8.04
CA VAL A 44 -3.42 -15.45 9.05
C VAL A 44 -2.55 -14.25 8.65
N ALA A 45 -3.17 -13.07 8.53
CA ALA A 45 -2.46 -11.83 8.24
C ALA A 45 -1.50 -11.43 9.36
N LEU A 46 -0.30 -10.95 9.00
CA LEU A 46 0.68 -10.45 9.96
C LEU A 46 0.10 -9.28 10.79
N GLY A 47 -0.73 -8.42 10.17
CA GLY A 47 -1.37 -7.30 10.84
C GLY A 47 -2.33 -7.72 11.95
N ASP A 48 -3.14 -8.76 11.70
CA ASP A 48 -4.08 -9.30 12.68
C ASP A 48 -3.35 -9.99 13.84
N ALA A 49 -2.30 -10.74 13.53
CA ALA A 49 -1.47 -11.37 14.54
C ALA A 49 -0.79 -10.32 15.45
N VAL A 50 -0.19 -9.27 14.87
CA VAL A 50 0.44 -8.17 15.62
C VAL A 50 -0.58 -7.47 16.50
N SER A 51 -1.78 -7.19 15.99
CA SER A 51 -2.86 -6.54 16.76
C SER A 51 -3.40 -7.43 17.89
N ALA A 52 -3.51 -8.74 17.65
CA ALA A 52 -3.92 -9.71 18.67
C ALA A 52 -2.87 -9.84 19.78
N VAL A 53 -1.58 -9.91 19.42
CA VAL A 53 -0.47 -9.94 20.39
C VAL A 53 -0.41 -8.65 21.21
N ASP A 54 -0.57 -7.47 20.59
CA ASP A 54 -0.59 -6.19 21.31
C ASP A 54 -1.76 -6.10 22.31
N LYS A 55 -2.96 -6.55 21.90
CA LYS A 55 -4.12 -6.62 22.80
C LYS A 55 -3.90 -7.58 23.97
N ALA A 56 -3.36 -8.77 23.70
CA ALA A 56 -3.06 -9.75 24.73
C ALA A 56 -1.98 -9.24 25.70
N ALA A 57 -0.94 -8.61 25.18
CA ALA A 57 0.12 -8.01 25.99
C ALA A 57 -0.42 -6.91 26.92
N ARG A 58 -1.25 -5.99 26.42
CA ARG A 58 -1.88 -4.92 27.22
C ARG A 58 -2.84 -5.45 28.27
N ALA A 59 -3.47 -6.60 28.04
CA ALA A 59 -4.39 -7.22 28.99
C ALA A 59 -3.66 -7.99 30.11
N THR A 60 -2.46 -8.53 29.83
CA THR A 60 -1.76 -9.45 30.73
C THR A 60 -0.57 -8.81 31.43
N LEU A 61 0.11 -7.85 30.78
CA LEU A 61 1.33 -7.26 31.31
C LEU A 61 1.03 -6.02 32.18
N PRO A 62 1.72 -5.86 33.32
CA PRO A 62 1.63 -4.64 34.14
C PRO A 62 2.24 -3.44 33.36
N ALA A 63 1.81 -2.23 33.73
CA ALA A 63 2.26 -0.98 33.08
C ALA A 63 3.77 -0.70 33.15
N THR A 64 4.49 -1.41 34.01
CA THR A 64 5.96 -1.31 34.17
C THR A 64 6.74 -2.02 33.06
N ILE A 65 6.09 -2.91 32.30
CA ILE A 65 6.72 -3.68 31.23
C ILE A 65 6.38 -3.02 29.88
N THR A 66 7.40 -2.59 29.16
CA THR A 66 7.25 -2.07 27.79
C THR A 66 7.42 -3.18 26.78
N THR A 67 6.52 -3.23 25.81
CA THR A 67 6.57 -4.19 24.69
C THR A 67 7.04 -3.50 23.43
N SER A 68 7.93 -4.16 22.69
CA SER A 68 8.35 -3.71 21.35
C SER A 68 8.37 -4.87 20.38
N PHE A 69 7.93 -4.63 19.17
CA PHE A 69 8.04 -5.60 18.09
C PHE A 69 9.40 -5.49 17.42
N GLN A 70 9.97 -6.65 17.03
CA GLN A 70 11.24 -6.74 16.31
C GLN A 70 11.09 -7.58 15.04
N GLY A 71 12.07 -7.46 14.13
CA GLY A 71 12.10 -8.22 12.89
C GLY A 71 11.00 -7.81 11.91
N THR A 72 10.36 -8.78 11.29
CA THR A 72 9.32 -8.57 10.27
C THR A 72 8.10 -7.80 10.78
N ALA A 73 7.71 -8.01 12.03
CA ALA A 73 6.59 -7.29 12.66
C ALA A 73 6.88 -5.80 12.84
N GLN A 74 8.10 -5.45 13.25
CA GLN A 74 8.54 -4.05 13.35
C GLN A 74 8.61 -3.39 11.97
N ALA A 75 9.21 -4.07 10.98
CA ALA A 75 9.29 -3.58 9.61
C ALA A 75 7.88 -3.34 9.02
N PHE A 76 6.93 -4.23 9.28
CA PHE A 76 5.54 -4.07 8.86
C PHE A 76 4.89 -2.83 9.49
N GLN A 77 4.99 -2.65 10.81
CA GLN A 77 4.41 -1.50 11.49
C GLN A 77 5.02 -0.15 11.05
N SER A 78 6.35 -0.09 10.93
CA SER A 78 7.04 1.13 10.50
C SER A 78 6.72 1.49 9.06
N SER A 79 6.61 0.50 8.18
CA SER A 79 6.25 0.69 6.78
C SER A 79 4.81 1.19 6.62
N LEU A 80 3.86 0.62 7.34
CA LEU A 80 2.46 1.05 7.24
C LEU A 80 2.25 2.50 7.68
N LYS A 81 2.94 2.95 8.73
CA LYS A 81 2.86 4.35 9.17
C LYS A 81 3.39 5.34 8.12
N GLY A 82 4.44 4.96 7.39
CA GLY A 82 5.04 5.79 6.34
C GLY A 82 4.27 5.79 5.03
N LEU A 83 3.70 4.64 4.63
CA LEU A 83 3.06 4.46 3.31
C LEU A 83 1.85 5.37 3.09
N GLY A 84 1.03 5.59 4.11
CA GLY A 84 -0.13 6.49 4.02
C GLY A 84 0.29 7.92 3.71
N ILE A 85 1.33 8.41 4.38
CA ILE A 85 1.88 9.76 4.15
C ILE A 85 2.52 9.84 2.76
N LEU A 86 3.26 8.82 2.35
CA LEU A 86 3.86 8.75 1.01
C LEU A 86 2.81 8.77 -0.10
N LEU A 87 1.72 8.02 0.06
CA LEU A 87 0.62 8.01 -0.90
C LEU A 87 -0.04 9.39 -1.00
N LEU A 88 -0.30 10.05 0.13
CA LEU A 88 -0.88 11.39 0.16
C LEU A 88 0.05 12.42 -0.48
N MET A 89 1.35 12.37 -0.16
CA MET A 89 2.36 13.22 -0.79
C MET A 89 2.46 12.98 -2.29
N ALA A 90 2.41 11.71 -2.74
CA ALA A 90 2.42 11.39 -4.16
C ALA A 90 1.21 11.99 -4.90
N ILE A 91 0.01 11.88 -4.33
CA ILE A 91 -1.21 12.47 -4.90
C ILE A 91 -1.09 13.99 -4.96
N LEU A 92 -0.59 14.63 -3.91
CA LEU A 92 -0.40 16.08 -3.85
C LEU A 92 0.60 16.56 -4.89
N ILE A 93 1.74 15.89 -5.04
CA ILE A 93 2.74 16.21 -6.05
C ILE A 93 2.16 16.06 -7.46
N ILE A 94 1.46 14.96 -7.73
CA ILE A 94 0.79 14.74 -9.02
C ILE A 94 -0.20 15.87 -9.30
N TYR A 95 -1.00 16.28 -8.31
CA TYR A 95 -1.96 17.38 -8.45
C TYR A 95 -1.27 18.70 -8.81
N ILE A 96 -0.18 19.05 -8.13
CA ILE A 96 0.58 20.29 -8.40
C ILE A 96 1.19 20.25 -9.79
N VAL A 97 1.85 19.15 -10.16
CA VAL A 97 2.50 19.00 -11.48
C VAL A 97 1.46 19.11 -12.61
N LEU A 98 0.32 18.44 -12.47
CA LEU A 98 -0.76 18.54 -13.46
C LEU A 98 -1.39 19.92 -13.49
N GLY A 99 -1.54 20.59 -12.34
CA GLY A 99 -2.05 21.97 -12.26
C GLY A 99 -1.17 22.96 -13.03
N ILE A 100 0.15 22.81 -12.89
CA ILE A 100 1.13 23.63 -13.63
C ILE A 100 1.10 23.29 -15.13
N LEU A 101 1.01 21.98 -15.47
CA LEU A 101 1.03 21.53 -16.87
C LEU A 101 -0.19 22.01 -17.66
N TYR A 102 -1.38 21.95 -17.04
CA TYR A 102 -2.64 22.31 -17.72
C TYR A 102 -3.10 23.74 -17.49
N GLU A 103 -2.37 24.49 -16.64
CA GLU A 103 -2.76 25.88 -16.26
C GLU A 103 -4.20 25.97 -15.73
N SER A 104 -4.66 24.90 -15.07
CA SER A 104 -6.03 24.74 -14.58
C SER A 104 -6.08 23.91 -13.31
N PHE A 105 -6.95 24.27 -12.37
CA PHE A 105 -7.18 23.51 -11.14
C PHE A 105 -8.19 22.38 -11.31
N ILE A 106 -9.00 22.42 -12.36
CA ILE A 106 -10.13 21.49 -12.58
C ILE A 106 -9.67 20.22 -13.31
N HIS A 107 -8.82 20.34 -14.33
CA HIS A 107 -8.34 19.19 -15.09
C HIS A 107 -7.54 18.18 -14.24
N PRO A 108 -6.66 18.59 -13.31
CA PRO A 108 -6.04 17.65 -12.37
C PRO A 108 -7.06 16.88 -11.51
N LEU A 109 -8.13 17.54 -11.09
CA LEU A 109 -9.18 16.91 -10.31
C LEU A 109 -9.92 15.84 -11.11
N THR A 110 -10.22 16.11 -12.37
CA THR A 110 -10.78 15.11 -13.30
C THR A 110 -9.89 13.88 -13.43
N ILE A 111 -8.59 14.09 -13.60
CA ILE A 111 -7.62 13.00 -13.68
C ILE A 111 -7.57 12.23 -12.36
N LEU A 112 -7.61 12.90 -11.22
CA LEU A 112 -7.55 12.27 -9.90
C LEU A 112 -8.82 11.50 -9.54
N SER A 113 -9.97 11.82 -10.13
CA SER A 113 -11.25 11.14 -9.85
C SER A 113 -11.24 9.64 -10.16
N GLY A 114 -10.35 9.20 -11.06
CA GLY A 114 -10.15 7.78 -11.37
C GLY A 114 -9.35 7.00 -10.32
N LEU A 115 -8.70 7.64 -9.32
CA LEU A 115 -7.91 6.94 -8.31
C LEU A 115 -8.73 6.08 -7.36
N PRO A 116 -9.84 6.56 -6.78
CA PRO A 116 -10.65 5.76 -5.88
C PRO A 116 -11.14 4.46 -6.53
N SER A 117 -11.49 4.50 -7.82
CA SER A 117 -11.96 3.31 -8.56
C SER A 117 -10.85 2.26 -8.72
N ALA A 118 -9.62 2.70 -8.98
CA ALA A 118 -8.47 1.81 -9.08
C ALA A 118 -8.13 1.16 -7.73
N GLY A 119 -8.15 1.95 -6.65
CA GLY A 119 -7.97 1.44 -5.29
C GLY A 119 -9.03 0.42 -4.90
N LEU A 120 -10.30 0.72 -5.16
CA LEU A 120 -11.39 -0.23 -4.93
C LEU A 120 -11.22 -1.51 -5.73
N GLY A 121 -10.82 -1.42 -7.01
CA GLY A 121 -10.57 -2.59 -7.84
C GLY A 121 -9.45 -3.48 -7.30
N ALA A 122 -8.37 -2.88 -6.81
CA ALA A 122 -7.27 -3.62 -6.18
C ALA A 122 -7.72 -4.33 -4.89
N LEU A 123 -8.50 -3.64 -4.04
CA LEU A 123 -9.02 -4.23 -2.80
C LEU A 123 -10.02 -5.36 -3.07
N ILE A 124 -10.94 -5.18 -4.03
CA ILE A 124 -11.89 -6.23 -4.44
C ILE A 124 -11.13 -7.45 -4.96
N ALA A 125 -10.09 -7.26 -5.79
CA ALA A 125 -9.29 -8.37 -6.28
C ALA A 125 -8.58 -9.12 -5.13
N LEU A 126 -7.97 -8.41 -4.19
CA LEU A 126 -7.34 -9.04 -3.02
C LEU A 126 -8.36 -9.84 -2.18
N MET A 127 -9.56 -9.28 -1.96
CA MET A 127 -10.63 -9.97 -1.24
C MET A 127 -11.10 -11.23 -1.97
N LEU A 128 -11.26 -11.16 -3.30
CA LEU A 128 -11.70 -12.29 -4.12
C LEU A 128 -10.71 -13.46 -4.08
N PHE A 129 -9.42 -13.16 -4.09
CA PHE A 129 -8.36 -14.16 -3.97
C PHE A 129 -8.00 -14.51 -2.52
N ARG A 130 -8.72 -13.95 -1.53
CA ARG A 130 -8.49 -14.16 -0.10
C ARG A 130 -7.05 -13.87 0.32
N MET A 131 -6.48 -12.83 -0.26
CA MET A 131 -5.12 -12.39 0.03
C MET A 131 -5.17 -11.19 0.96
N ASP A 132 -4.26 -11.19 1.94
CA ASP A 132 -4.13 -10.08 2.88
C ASP A 132 -3.44 -8.88 2.26
N LEU A 133 -3.79 -7.69 2.73
CA LEU A 133 -3.13 -6.45 2.35
C LEU A 133 -1.75 -6.37 3.03
N THR A 134 -0.78 -7.03 2.44
CA THR A 134 0.62 -7.02 2.88
C THR A 134 1.34 -5.74 2.44
N LEU A 135 2.58 -5.56 2.91
CA LEU A 135 3.46 -4.49 2.43
C LEU A 135 3.54 -4.45 0.89
N TYR A 136 3.69 -5.62 0.27
CA TYR A 136 3.75 -5.75 -1.20
C TYR A 136 2.43 -5.39 -1.86
N GLY A 137 1.29 -5.70 -1.23
CA GLY A 137 -0.02 -5.26 -1.70
C GLY A 137 -0.14 -3.73 -1.75
N PHE A 138 0.34 -3.02 -0.72
CA PHE A 138 0.41 -1.55 -0.72
C PHE A 138 1.31 -0.99 -1.81
N VAL A 139 2.49 -1.58 -2.01
CA VAL A 139 3.39 -1.20 -3.12
C VAL A 139 2.68 -1.39 -4.46
N GLY A 140 1.91 -2.48 -4.62
CA GLY A 140 1.06 -2.72 -5.79
C GLY A 140 0.04 -1.60 -6.02
N VAL A 141 -0.64 -1.14 -4.98
CA VAL A 141 -1.60 -0.02 -5.06
C VAL A 141 -0.90 1.28 -5.47
N ILE A 142 0.26 1.60 -4.91
CA ILE A 142 1.04 2.80 -5.29
C ILE A 142 1.47 2.73 -6.76
N MET A 143 1.95 1.57 -7.22
CA MET A 143 2.32 1.33 -8.62
C MET A 143 1.11 1.47 -9.55
N LEU A 144 -0.05 0.96 -9.12
CA LEU A 144 -1.31 1.07 -9.85
C LEU A 144 -1.73 2.54 -10.05
N VAL A 145 -1.55 3.39 -9.04
CA VAL A 145 -1.81 4.84 -9.13
C VAL A 145 -1.03 5.44 -10.30
N GLY A 146 0.24 5.11 -10.46
CA GLY A 146 1.07 5.61 -11.57
C GLY A 146 0.58 5.17 -12.94
N ILE A 147 0.22 3.89 -13.10
CA ILE A 147 -0.20 3.32 -14.38
C ILE A 147 -1.58 3.87 -14.81
N VAL A 148 -2.53 3.91 -13.88
CA VAL A 148 -3.90 4.41 -14.15
C VAL A 148 -3.89 5.89 -14.54
N LYS A 149 -3.06 6.70 -13.87
CA LYS A 149 -2.89 8.13 -14.20
C LYS A 149 -2.44 8.35 -15.62
N LYS A 150 -1.49 7.58 -16.10
CA LYS A 150 -0.98 7.69 -17.47
C LYS A 150 -2.14 7.58 -18.49
N ASN A 151 -3.07 6.67 -18.30
CA ASN A 151 -4.19 6.47 -19.23
C ASN A 151 -5.16 7.66 -19.20
N ALA A 152 -5.50 8.15 -18.01
CA ALA A 152 -6.38 9.31 -17.85
C ALA A 152 -5.74 10.60 -18.44
N ILE A 153 -4.45 10.83 -18.18
CA ILE A 153 -3.69 11.96 -18.73
C ILE A 153 -3.71 11.94 -20.25
N MET A 154 -3.41 10.80 -20.90
CA MET A 154 -3.40 10.70 -22.36
C MET A 154 -4.76 11.00 -22.99
N MET A 155 -5.84 10.64 -22.32
CA MET A 155 -7.22 10.88 -22.83
C MET A 155 -7.57 12.37 -22.73
N ILE A 156 -7.33 12.99 -21.59
CA ILE A 156 -7.65 14.40 -21.35
C ILE A 156 -6.74 15.33 -22.17
N ASP A 157 -5.48 15.01 -22.30
CA ASP A 157 -4.51 15.78 -23.10
C ASP A 157 -4.98 15.90 -24.56
N PHE A 158 -5.42 14.79 -25.14
CA PHE A 158 -5.97 14.79 -26.50
C PHE A 158 -7.29 15.58 -26.60
N ALA A 159 -8.16 15.47 -25.60
CA ALA A 159 -9.41 16.22 -25.58
C ALA A 159 -9.16 17.73 -25.52
N LEU A 160 -8.24 18.18 -24.66
CA LEU A 160 -7.83 19.59 -24.55
C LEU A 160 -7.14 20.10 -25.83
N GLU A 161 -6.37 19.25 -26.49
CA GLU A 161 -5.75 19.60 -27.77
C GLU A 161 -6.80 19.82 -28.87
N ALA A 162 -7.80 18.93 -28.93
CA ALA A 162 -8.93 19.04 -29.87
C ALA A 162 -9.77 20.30 -29.59
N GLU A 163 -10.03 20.62 -28.31
CA GLU A 163 -10.76 21.81 -27.92
C GLU A 163 -10.00 23.11 -28.27
N ARG A 164 -8.70 23.16 -27.98
CA ARG A 164 -7.85 24.34 -28.22
C ARG A 164 -7.54 24.58 -29.68
N LYS A 165 -7.27 23.51 -30.47
CA LYS A 165 -6.88 23.65 -31.89
C LYS A 165 -8.05 23.62 -32.87
N GLU A 166 -9.07 22.83 -32.59
CA GLU A 166 -10.20 22.60 -33.50
C GLU A 166 -11.46 23.38 -33.09
N GLY A 167 -11.46 24.01 -31.91
CA GLY A 167 -12.59 24.78 -31.39
C GLY A 167 -13.85 23.96 -31.13
N LYS A 168 -13.69 22.65 -30.91
CA LYS A 168 -14.80 21.72 -30.67
C LYS A 168 -15.36 21.89 -29.27
N GLY A 169 -16.65 21.63 -29.13
CA GLY A 169 -17.27 21.60 -27.80
C GLY A 169 -16.70 20.49 -26.92
N PRO A 170 -16.73 20.65 -25.57
CA PRO A 170 -16.12 19.70 -24.63
C PRO A 170 -16.60 18.25 -24.78
N GLN A 171 -17.91 18.06 -25.07
CA GLN A 171 -18.49 16.74 -25.29
C GLN A 171 -17.95 16.05 -26.54
N GLU A 172 -17.83 16.80 -27.63
CA GLU A 172 -17.32 16.28 -28.90
C GLU A 172 -15.82 16.02 -28.83
N ALA A 173 -15.07 16.90 -28.18
CA ALA A 173 -13.62 16.78 -27.98
C ALA A 173 -13.27 15.54 -27.16
N ILE A 174 -13.96 15.29 -26.03
CA ILE A 174 -13.70 14.11 -25.20
C ILE A 174 -14.16 12.82 -25.88
N HIS A 175 -15.27 12.82 -26.61
CA HIS A 175 -15.75 11.67 -27.37
C HIS A 175 -14.74 11.26 -28.45
N GLN A 176 -14.23 12.23 -29.20
CA GLN A 176 -13.18 11.99 -30.19
C GLN A 176 -11.89 11.51 -29.53
N GLY A 177 -11.49 12.10 -28.39
CA GLY A 177 -10.36 11.66 -27.58
C GLY A 177 -10.47 10.21 -27.16
N CYS A 178 -11.64 9.80 -26.67
CA CYS A 178 -11.90 8.41 -26.30
C CYS A 178 -11.76 7.45 -27.48
N LEU A 179 -12.32 7.78 -28.66
CA LEU A 179 -12.25 6.92 -29.83
C LEU A 179 -10.83 6.77 -30.37
N VAL A 180 -10.09 7.87 -30.53
CA VAL A 180 -8.72 7.85 -31.08
C VAL A 180 -7.74 7.20 -30.11
N ARG A 181 -7.87 7.46 -28.80
CA ARG A 181 -6.94 6.96 -27.77
C ARG A 181 -7.33 5.60 -27.20
N PHE A 182 -8.50 5.06 -27.53
CA PHE A 182 -8.94 3.75 -27.05
C PHE A 182 -7.92 2.64 -27.34
N ARG A 183 -7.47 2.54 -28.61
CA ARG A 183 -6.54 1.49 -29.03
C ARG A 183 -5.16 1.60 -28.32
N PRO A 184 -4.46 2.75 -28.28
CA PRO A 184 -3.23 2.91 -27.53
C PRO A 184 -3.36 2.61 -26.01
N ILE A 185 -4.46 3.05 -25.39
CA ILE A 185 -4.71 2.79 -23.96
C ILE A 185 -4.90 1.30 -23.71
N MET A 186 -5.67 0.61 -24.53
CA MET A 186 -5.87 -0.84 -24.42
C MET A 186 -4.56 -1.61 -24.59
N MET A 187 -3.71 -1.23 -25.57
CA MET A 187 -2.41 -1.86 -25.76
C MET A 187 -1.51 -1.73 -24.53
N THR A 188 -1.41 -0.53 -23.96
CA THR A 188 -0.53 -0.30 -22.80
C THR A 188 -1.07 -0.99 -21.54
N THR A 189 -2.37 -1.03 -21.33
CA THR A 189 -2.99 -1.71 -20.18
C THR A 189 -2.84 -3.22 -20.29
N MET A 190 -3.09 -3.81 -21.47
CA MET A 190 -2.87 -5.23 -21.69
C MET A 190 -1.40 -5.64 -21.52
N SER A 191 -0.48 -4.82 -22.03
CA SER A 191 0.96 -5.05 -21.83
C SER A 191 1.34 -5.02 -20.34
N ALA A 192 0.83 -4.04 -19.59
CA ALA A 192 1.08 -3.94 -18.14
C ALA A 192 0.48 -5.13 -17.38
N MET A 193 -0.74 -5.57 -17.72
CA MET A 193 -1.36 -6.77 -17.12
C MET A 193 -0.52 -8.02 -17.42
N MET A 194 -0.10 -8.23 -18.66
CA MET A 194 0.72 -9.38 -19.02
C MET A 194 2.09 -9.37 -18.33
N ALA A 195 2.69 -8.20 -18.11
CA ALA A 195 3.94 -8.06 -17.39
C ALA A 195 3.82 -8.42 -15.90
N THR A 196 2.67 -8.15 -15.29
CA THR A 196 2.43 -8.44 -13.86
C THR A 196 1.79 -9.80 -13.61
N LEU A 197 1.26 -10.45 -14.63
CA LEU A 197 0.60 -11.75 -14.54
C LEU A 197 1.48 -12.86 -13.95
N PRO A 198 2.77 -13.02 -14.31
CA PRO A 198 3.64 -14.03 -13.71
C PRO A 198 3.85 -13.81 -12.20
N ILE A 199 3.83 -12.55 -11.75
CA ILE A 199 3.91 -12.21 -10.31
C ILE A 199 2.59 -12.57 -9.61
N ALA A 200 1.45 -12.31 -10.26
CA ALA A 200 0.13 -12.62 -9.72
C ALA A 200 -0.12 -14.13 -9.60
N VAL A 201 0.39 -14.92 -10.55
CA VAL A 201 0.28 -16.39 -10.51
C VAL A 201 1.25 -17.01 -9.49
N GLY A 202 2.31 -16.29 -9.12
CA GLY A 202 3.23 -16.75 -8.10
C GLY A 202 4.29 -17.72 -8.61
N PHE A 203 4.88 -17.48 -9.77
CA PHE A 203 6.01 -18.28 -10.27
C PHE A 203 7.32 -17.92 -9.56
N GLY A 204 8.05 -18.93 -9.09
CA GLY A 204 9.39 -18.83 -8.55
C GLY A 204 9.49 -18.88 -7.03
N THR A 205 10.71 -18.99 -6.51
CA THR A 205 10.99 -19.04 -5.08
C THR A 205 10.67 -17.71 -4.42
N GLY A 206 9.94 -17.71 -3.29
CA GLY A 206 9.51 -16.48 -2.58
C GLY A 206 8.38 -15.73 -3.27
N ALA A 207 7.68 -16.36 -4.21
CA ALA A 207 6.56 -15.79 -4.93
C ALA A 207 5.38 -15.43 -4.01
N GLU A 208 5.14 -16.22 -2.96
CA GLU A 208 4.04 -16.02 -2.00
C GLU A 208 4.03 -14.60 -1.41
N SER A 209 5.19 -14.04 -1.12
CA SER A 209 5.30 -12.68 -0.57
C SER A 209 4.92 -11.59 -1.59
N ARG A 210 5.20 -11.80 -2.88
CA ARG A 210 4.98 -10.83 -3.96
C ARG A 210 3.65 -11.00 -4.68
N GLN A 211 3.00 -12.15 -4.53
CA GLN A 211 1.73 -12.46 -5.16
C GLN A 211 0.63 -11.42 -4.87
N PRO A 212 0.45 -10.90 -3.64
CA PRO A 212 -0.53 -9.84 -3.37
C PRO A 212 -0.31 -8.57 -4.21
N MET A 213 0.94 -8.22 -4.51
CA MET A 213 1.28 -7.10 -5.38
C MET A 213 0.77 -7.34 -6.81
N GLY A 214 1.06 -8.52 -7.37
CA GLY A 214 0.60 -8.89 -8.71
C GLY A 214 -0.91 -8.89 -8.85
N ILE A 215 -1.62 -9.48 -7.89
CA ILE A 215 -3.09 -9.55 -7.87
C ILE A 215 -3.70 -8.15 -7.71
N ALA A 216 -3.16 -7.32 -6.83
CA ALA A 216 -3.63 -5.95 -6.66
C ALA A 216 -3.49 -5.13 -7.95
N VAL A 217 -2.36 -5.27 -8.66
CA VAL A 217 -2.11 -4.54 -9.91
C VAL A 217 -3.00 -5.07 -11.04
N VAL A 218 -3.07 -6.37 -11.26
CA VAL A 218 -3.89 -6.97 -12.34
C VAL A 218 -5.37 -6.67 -12.11
N GLY A 219 -5.88 -6.92 -10.91
CA GLY A 219 -7.27 -6.65 -10.56
C GLY A 219 -7.61 -5.17 -10.59
N GLY A 220 -6.74 -4.33 -10.05
CA GLY A 220 -6.90 -2.89 -10.07
C GLY A 220 -6.88 -2.30 -11.48
N LEU A 221 -5.99 -2.78 -12.36
CA LEU A 221 -5.95 -2.35 -13.76
C LEU A 221 -7.22 -2.76 -14.51
N LEU A 222 -7.66 -4.00 -14.35
CA LEU A 222 -8.85 -4.51 -15.04
C LEU A 222 -10.11 -3.70 -14.63
N PHE A 223 -10.29 -3.51 -13.33
CA PHE A 223 -11.44 -2.77 -12.79
C PHE A 223 -11.36 -1.28 -13.13
N SER A 224 -10.17 -0.69 -12.96
CA SER A 224 -9.94 0.72 -13.29
C SER A 224 -10.12 1.00 -14.76
N GLN A 225 -9.69 0.10 -15.65
CA GLN A 225 -9.83 0.29 -17.09
C GLN A 225 -11.31 0.39 -17.50
N LEU A 226 -12.16 -0.49 -16.96
CA LEU A 226 -13.60 -0.46 -17.22
C LEU A 226 -14.24 0.83 -16.72
N ILE A 227 -13.91 1.21 -15.48
CA ILE A 227 -14.53 2.40 -14.87
C ILE A 227 -13.97 3.69 -15.46
N THR A 228 -12.67 3.81 -15.65
CA THR A 228 -12.03 5.05 -16.14
C THR A 228 -12.51 5.39 -17.55
N LEU A 229 -12.77 4.40 -18.38
CA LEU A 229 -13.29 4.63 -19.72
C LEU A 229 -14.65 5.35 -19.72
N TYR A 230 -15.49 5.10 -18.71
CA TYR A 230 -16.80 5.75 -18.56
C TYR A 230 -16.74 6.96 -17.62
N LEU A 231 -16.03 6.84 -16.51
CA LEU A 231 -15.99 7.86 -15.46
C LEU A 231 -15.27 9.13 -15.93
N THR A 232 -14.13 8.97 -16.60
CA THR A 232 -13.32 10.13 -17.01
C THR A 232 -14.04 11.06 -17.96
N PRO A 233 -14.73 10.61 -19.04
CA PRO A 233 -15.53 11.47 -19.90
C PRO A 233 -16.67 12.18 -19.16
N VAL A 234 -17.39 11.44 -18.30
CA VAL A 234 -18.52 11.99 -17.54
C VAL A 234 -18.06 13.07 -16.58
N VAL A 235 -16.99 12.82 -15.83
CA VAL A 235 -16.45 13.80 -14.88
C VAL A 235 -15.87 15.02 -15.62
N TYR A 236 -15.23 14.81 -16.78
CA TYR A 236 -14.71 15.91 -17.61
C TYR A 236 -15.84 16.86 -18.02
N VAL A 237 -16.89 16.35 -18.62
CA VAL A 237 -18.05 17.15 -19.07
C VAL A 237 -18.75 17.82 -17.89
N SER A 238 -18.94 17.12 -16.78
CA SER A 238 -19.60 17.67 -15.58
C SER A 238 -18.80 18.82 -14.97
N LEU A 239 -17.49 18.69 -14.89
CA LEU A 239 -16.61 19.73 -14.33
C LEU A 239 -16.45 20.91 -15.27
N ASP A 240 -16.48 20.70 -16.59
CA ASP A 240 -16.46 21.78 -17.56
C ASP A 240 -17.76 22.60 -17.51
N GLN A 241 -18.92 21.96 -17.41
CA GLN A 241 -20.21 22.64 -17.19
C GLN A 241 -20.20 23.44 -15.89
N PHE A 242 -19.62 22.90 -14.82
CA PHE A 242 -19.46 23.59 -13.54
C PHE A 242 -18.55 24.82 -13.65
N GLN A 243 -17.49 24.74 -14.42
CA GLN A 243 -16.62 25.87 -14.73
C GLN A 243 -17.34 26.96 -15.53
N GLY A 244 -18.16 26.57 -16.51
CA GLY A 244 -19.00 27.49 -17.27
C GLY A 244 -20.04 28.22 -16.41
N PHE A 245 -20.57 27.58 -15.37
CA PHE A 245 -21.51 28.18 -14.42
C PHE A 245 -20.82 29.18 -13.45
N LEU A 246 -19.53 28.99 -13.15
CA LEU A 246 -18.76 29.85 -12.26
C LEU A 246 -18.12 31.09 -12.95
N ARG A 247 -18.10 31.09 -14.29
CA ARG A 247 -17.66 32.20 -15.12
C ARG A 247 -18.85 33.08 -15.54
#